data_8ff6a715240a202deed7ecc0631f62ff
#
_entry.id   8ff6a715240a202deed7ecc0631f62ff
#
_cell.length_a   1.000
_cell.length_b   1.000
_cell.length_c   1.000
_cell.angle_alpha   90.00
_cell.angle_beta   90.00
_cell.angle_gamma   90.00
#
_symmetry.space_group_name_H-M   'P 1'
#
loop_
_entity.id
_entity.type
_entity.pdbx_description
1 polymer ?
#
loop_
_entity_poly.entity_id
_entity_poly.type
_entity_poly.pdbx_seq_one_letter_code
_entity_poly.pdbx_strand_id
1 'polypeptide(L)'
;SLLEQQRPNVFQMNVANIMPGDEIRVDLRYTELLVPTDRVYEFSYPTVVGPRYSNLAAETAPASERWVRNPYLHEGDAPSYKFDIAVRISAGMPIKDLACTSHKVKTSYDGPATAMVRLDDGEASGGNRDYILRYRLGGERIQSGLLLFEGEKEKFFLLMMEPPKRVKTENIPGREYIFIVDVSGSMHGFPLEISKKLLKDLIGNLRPTDRFNVLLFSGGSSVMSGESLPATPENIQQAIHLIGRQRGGGGTELLPALERALKLPGSENFSRTVVIATDGYVRVEEEAFDLIRNNLQNANMFAFGIGSSVNRHIIEGMARVGMGEPFIITKPDEAPSQ
;
A
#
# COMPACT_ATOMS: atom_id res chain seq x y z
N SER A 1 -44.58 -9.72 6.12
CA SER A 1 -43.38 -10.49 5.75
C SER A 1 -42.49 -10.66 6.97
N LEU A 2 -41.95 -11.84 7.20
CA LEU A 2 -41.00 -12.12 8.25
C LEU A 2 -39.64 -12.38 7.59
N LEU A 3 -38.61 -11.65 8.00
CA LEU A 3 -37.22 -11.87 7.58
C LEU A 3 -36.51 -12.64 8.69
N GLU A 4 -35.97 -13.78 8.36
CA GLU A 4 -35.21 -14.64 9.29
C GLU A 4 -33.82 -14.91 8.75
N GLN A 5 -32.80 -14.82 9.60
CA GLN A 5 -31.45 -15.25 9.27
C GLN A 5 -31.28 -16.70 9.70
N GLN A 6 -31.20 -17.60 8.74
CA GLN A 6 -31.06 -19.04 9.00
C GLN A 6 -29.59 -19.43 9.26
N ARG A 7 -28.64 -18.71 8.59
CA ARG A 7 -27.18 -18.82 8.76
C ARG A 7 -26.55 -17.45 8.56
N PRO A 8 -25.29 -17.22 8.90
CA PRO A 8 -24.63 -15.91 8.75
C PRO A 8 -24.77 -15.28 7.37
N ASN A 9 -24.90 -16.08 6.31
CA ASN A 9 -24.99 -15.64 4.92
C ASN A 9 -26.29 -16.09 4.23
N VAL A 10 -27.29 -16.57 4.97
CA VAL A 10 -28.57 -17.04 4.42
C VAL A 10 -29.74 -16.35 5.13
N PHE A 11 -30.46 -15.58 4.36
CA PHE A 11 -31.67 -14.88 4.80
C PHE A 11 -32.89 -15.49 4.12
N GLN A 12 -33.93 -15.75 4.90
CA GLN A 12 -35.21 -16.24 4.41
C GLN A 12 -36.28 -15.21 4.63
N MET A 13 -37.04 -14.92 3.61
CA MET A 13 -38.20 -14.04 3.68
C MET A 13 -39.45 -14.80 3.29
N ASN A 14 -40.43 -14.83 4.20
CA ASN A 14 -41.72 -15.45 3.99
C ASN A 14 -42.79 -14.38 3.74
N VAL A 15 -43.55 -14.53 2.67
CA VAL A 15 -44.69 -13.69 2.32
C VAL A 15 -45.95 -14.53 2.40
N ALA A 16 -46.95 -14.07 3.15
CA ALA A 16 -48.23 -14.74 3.33
C ALA A 16 -49.35 -13.92 2.67
N ASN A 17 -50.55 -14.53 2.58
CA ASN A 17 -51.75 -13.93 2.02
C ASN A 17 -51.65 -13.54 0.54
N ILE A 18 -51.01 -14.39 -0.27
CA ILE A 18 -50.96 -14.22 -1.71
C ILE A 18 -52.25 -14.82 -2.30
N MET A 19 -53.00 -14.02 -3.02
CA MET A 19 -54.21 -14.47 -3.70
C MET A 19 -53.94 -14.89 -5.14
N PRO A 20 -54.76 -15.75 -5.73
CA PRO A 20 -54.65 -16.05 -7.14
C PRO A 20 -54.66 -14.79 -8.03
N GLY A 21 -53.66 -14.60 -8.85
CA GLY A 21 -53.52 -13.44 -9.74
C GLY A 21 -52.74 -12.27 -9.15
N ASP A 22 -52.31 -12.33 -7.88
CA ASP A 22 -51.47 -11.30 -7.28
C ASP A 22 -50.06 -11.31 -7.89
N GLU A 23 -49.55 -10.11 -8.15
CA GLU A 23 -48.14 -9.91 -8.48
C GLU A 23 -47.35 -9.50 -7.23
N ILE A 24 -46.23 -10.19 -6.98
CA ILE A 24 -45.34 -9.87 -5.88
C ILE A 24 -44.03 -9.33 -6.46
N ARG A 25 -43.68 -8.12 -6.02
CA ARG A 25 -42.41 -7.50 -6.33
C ARG A 25 -41.51 -7.51 -5.09
N VAL A 26 -40.32 -8.03 -5.22
CA VAL A 26 -39.26 -8.02 -4.18
C VAL A 26 -38.09 -7.20 -4.68
N ASP A 27 -37.83 -6.09 -3.99
CA ASP A 27 -36.67 -5.23 -4.26
C ASP A 27 -35.61 -5.46 -3.16
N LEU A 28 -34.43 -5.94 -3.56
CA LEU A 28 -33.30 -6.14 -2.67
C LEU A 28 -32.19 -5.14 -3.03
N ARG A 29 -31.70 -4.37 -2.06
CA ARG A 29 -30.58 -3.44 -2.23
C ARG A 29 -29.49 -3.78 -1.24
N TYR A 30 -28.27 -3.91 -1.73
CA TYR A 30 -27.09 -4.15 -0.90
C TYR A 30 -25.87 -3.46 -1.50
N THR A 31 -24.85 -3.30 -0.69
CA THR A 31 -23.55 -2.75 -1.10
C THR A 31 -22.47 -3.76 -0.76
N GLU A 32 -21.48 -3.86 -1.62
CA GLU A 32 -20.32 -4.74 -1.45
C GLU A 32 -19.05 -4.00 -1.88
N LEU A 33 -17.96 -4.23 -1.17
CA LEU A 33 -16.65 -3.70 -1.53
C LEU A 33 -15.94 -4.72 -2.43
N LEU A 34 -15.74 -4.38 -3.70
CA LEU A 34 -14.93 -5.19 -4.60
C LEU A 34 -13.45 -4.88 -4.38
N VAL A 35 -12.72 -5.85 -3.83
CA VAL A 35 -11.27 -5.76 -3.64
C VAL A 35 -10.58 -6.44 -4.82
N PRO A 36 -9.71 -5.74 -5.58
CA PRO A 36 -9.04 -6.35 -6.71
C PRO A 36 -7.98 -7.36 -6.27
N THR A 37 -7.91 -8.50 -6.96
CA THR A 37 -6.82 -9.47 -6.85
C THR A 37 -5.95 -9.37 -8.10
N ASP A 38 -4.66 -9.17 -7.94
CA ASP A 38 -3.73 -8.95 -9.07
C ASP A 38 -4.21 -7.85 -10.05
N ARG A 39 -4.78 -6.78 -9.49
CA ARG A 39 -5.35 -5.63 -10.23
C ARG A 39 -6.59 -5.95 -11.05
N VAL A 40 -7.19 -7.12 -10.87
CA VAL A 40 -8.44 -7.51 -11.51
C VAL A 40 -9.58 -7.36 -10.52
N TYR A 41 -10.55 -6.55 -10.87
CA TYR A 41 -11.83 -6.48 -10.19
C TYR A 41 -12.73 -7.57 -10.75
N GLU A 42 -13.32 -8.37 -9.87
CA GLU A 42 -14.29 -9.38 -10.24
C GLU A 42 -15.60 -9.10 -9.54
N PHE A 43 -16.66 -8.89 -10.33
CA PHE A 43 -18.02 -8.85 -9.86
C PHE A 43 -18.68 -10.19 -10.17
N SER A 44 -19.02 -10.94 -9.13
CA SER A 44 -19.73 -12.22 -9.24
C SER A 44 -21.12 -12.10 -8.64
N TYR A 45 -22.14 -12.34 -9.45
CA TYR A 45 -23.52 -12.40 -8.98
C TYR A 45 -24.02 -13.85 -9.04
N PRO A 46 -24.24 -14.50 -7.88
CA PRO A 46 -24.68 -15.89 -7.83
C PRO A 46 -26.15 -15.98 -8.26
N THR A 47 -26.39 -16.69 -9.35
CA THR A 47 -27.74 -16.95 -9.86
C THR A 47 -28.19 -18.38 -9.55
N VAL A 48 -27.26 -19.27 -9.25
CA VAL A 48 -27.53 -20.68 -8.97
C VAL A 48 -27.48 -20.91 -7.47
N VAL A 49 -28.63 -21.23 -6.90
CA VAL A 49 -28.73 -21.67 -5.51
C VAL A 49 -28.97 -23.17 -5.51
N GLY A 50 -27.89 -23.92 -5.51
CA GLY A 50 -27.94 -25.39 -5.37
C GLY A 50 -28.04 -25.83 -3.90
N PRO A 51 -28.24 -27.13 -3.62
CA PRO A 51 -28.36 -27.67 -2.26
C PRO A 51 -27.00 -27.72 -1.54
N ARG A 52 -26.30 -26.59 -1.53
CA ARG A 52 -24.94 -26.47 -0.94
C ARG A 52 -24.90 -26.73 0.56
N TYR A 53 -26.05 -26.76 1.22
CA TYR A 53 -26.13 -26.80 2.69
C TYR A 53 -26.82 -28.06 3.24
N SER A 54 -27.35 -28.92 2.38
CA SER A 54 -27.96 -30.18 2.80
C SER A 54 -27.75 -31.26 1.74
N ASN A 55 -27.27 -32.44 2.18
CA ASN A 55 -27.17 -33.63 1.31
C ASN A 55 -28.46 -34.47 1.35
N LEU A 56 -29.51 -33.96 2.01
CA LEU A 56 -30.78 -34.68 2.17
C LEU A 56 -31.74 -34.31 1.04
N ALA A 57 -32.38 -35.28 0.47
CA ALA A 57 -33.45 -35.07 -0.52
C ALA A 57 -34.57 -34.22 0.14
N ALA A 58 -35.18 -33.31 -0.62
CA ALA A 58 -36.22 -32.39 -0.12
C ALA A 58 -37.39 -33.12 0.57
N GLU A 59 -37.67 -34.35 0.15
CA GLU A 59 -38.74 -35.18 0.68
C GLU A 59 -38.44 -35.79 2.03
N THR A 60 -37.18 -36.02 2.35
CA THR A 60 -36.71 -36.67 3.57
C THR A 60 -36.08 -35.69 4.56
N ALA A 61 -35.94 -34.41 4.20
CA ALA A 61 -35.31 -33.39 5.03
C ALA A 61 -36.13 -33.12 6.32
N PRO A 62 -35.50 -33.06 7.50
CA PRO A 62 -36.16 -32.70 8.74
C PRO A 62 -36.76 -31.29 8.66
N ALA A 63 -37.73 -30.98 9.54
CA ALA A 63 -38.43 -29.71 9.52
C ALA A 63 -37.49 -28.50 9.68
N SER A 64 -36.36 -28.66 10.39
CA SER A 64 -35.31 -27.66 10.58
C SER A 64 -34.51 -27.34 9.33
N GLU A 65 -34.54 -28.19 8.31
CA GLU A 65 -33.83 -28.00 7.05
C GLU A 65 -34.76 -27.75 5.85
N ARG A 66 -36.07 -27.62 6.09
CA ARG A 66 -37.06 -27.37 5.04
C ARG A 66 -36.89 -26.03 4.33
N TRP A 67 -36.20 -25.08 4.94
CA TRP A 67 -35.82 -23.79 4.35
C TRP A 67 -34.86 -23.93 3.17
N VAL A 68 -34.16 -25.08 3.05
CA VAL A 68 -33.26 -25.40 1.92
C VAL A 68 -34.03 -25.96 0.71
N ARG A 69 -35.31 -26.13 0.80
CA ARG A 69 -36.17 -26.62 -0.31
C ARG A 69 -36.24 -25.58 -1.43
N ASN A 70 -35.23 -25.53 -2.27
CA ASN A 70 -35.33 -24.88 -3.56
C ASN A 70 -35.73 -25.93 -4.60
N PRO A 71 -36.84 -25.71 -5.33
CA PRO A 71 -37.13 -26.52 -6.51
C PRO A 71 -36.05 -26.19 -7.55
N TYR A 72 -35.09 -27.07 -7.71
CA TYR A 72 -34.10 -26.97 -8.80
C TYR A 72 -34.54 -27.87 -9.94
N LEU A 73 -34.23 -27.38 -11.12
CA LEU A 73 -34.47 -28.14 -12.37
C LEU A 73 -33.40 -29.21 -12.52
N HIS A 74 -33.73 -30.28 -13.20
CA HIS A 74 -32.74 -31.28 -13.57
C HIS A 74 -31.81 -30.75 -14.65
N GLU A 75 -30.62 -31.32 -14.75
CA GLU A 75 -29.67 -30.98 -15.80
C GLU A 75 -30.31 -31.12 -17.18
N GLY A 76 -30.28 -30.04 -17.95
CA GLY A 76 -30.88 -29.96 -19.28
C GLY A 76 -32.27 -29.35 -19.34
N ASP A 77 -32.95 -29.18 -18.20
CA ASP A 77 -34.25 -28.49 -18.16
C ASP A 77 -34.10 -26.99 -18.43
N ALA A 78 -35.04 -26.41 -19.18
CA ALA A 78 -35.04 -24.98 -19.40
C ALA A 78 -35.45 -24.23 -18.13
N PRO A 79 -34.78 -23.10 -17.78
CA PRO A 79 -35.18 -22.28 -16.65
C PRO A 79 -36.61 -21.81 -16.73
N SER A 80 -37.34 -21.88 -15.61
CA SER A 80 -38.76 -21.46 -15.51
C SER A 80 -38.94 -19.95 -15.38
N TYR A 81 -37.84 -19.19 -15.32
CA TYR A 81 -37.81 -17.73 -15.14
C TYR A 81 -36.92 -17.04 -16.14
N LYS A 82 -37.15 -15.76 -16.35
CA LYS A 82 -36.27 -14.89 -17.14
C LYS A 82 -35.23 -14.25 -16.24
N PHE A 83 -34.00 -14.23 -16.71
CA PHE A 83 -32.88 -13.56 -16.07
C PHE A 83 -32.41 -12.40 -16.92
N ASP A 84 -32.23 -11.26 -16.30
CA ASP A 84 -31.60 -10.08 -16.92
C ASP A 84 -30.68 -9.40 -15.91
N ILE A 85 -29.55 -8.89 -16.39
CA ILE A 85 -28.60 -8.13 -15.59
C ILE A 85 -28.02 -7.00 -16.42
N ALA A 86 -27.99 -5.82 -15.81
CA ALA A 86 -27.33 -4.66 -16.37
C ALA A 86 -26.33 -4.11 -15.34
N VAL A 87 -25.08 -4.01 -15.73
CA VAL A 87 -24.00 -3.50 -14.87
C VAL A 87 -23.48 -2.20 -15.43
N ARG A 88 -23.57 -1.14 -14.64
CA ARG A 88 -22.92 0.14 -14.93
C ARG A 88 -21.64 0.25 -14.12
N ILE A 89 -20.53 0.43 -14.80
CA ILE A 89 -19.24 0.70 -14.17
C ILE A 89 -18.97 2.20 -14.33
N SER A 90 -18.70 2.89 -13.21
CA SER A 90 -18.27 4.29 -13.17
C SER A 90 -17.08 4.37 -12.22
N ALA A 91 -15.88 4.40 -12.77
CA ALA A 91 -14.66 4.11 -12.03
C ALA A 91 -13.79 5.32 -11.74
N GLY A 92 -14.02 6.48 -12.39
CA GLY A 92 -13.15 7.65 -12.28
C GLY A 92 -11.75 7.46 -12.89
N MET A 93 -11.41 6.25 -13.31
CA MET A 93 -10.18 5.86 -14.03
C MET A 93 -10.53 5.04 -15.25
N PRO A 94 -9.67 5.00 -16.30
CA PRO A 94 -9.94 4.22 -17.50
C PRO A 94 -10.16 2.74 -17.20
N ILE A 95 -11.23 2.19 -17.78
CA ILE A 95 -11.57 0.78 -17.70
C ILE A 95 -10.79 0.02 -18.77
N LYS A 96 -10.15 -1.06 -18.38
CA LYS A 96 -9.36 -1.97 -19.24
C LYS A 96 -9.84 -3.41 -19.07
N ASP A 97 -9.59 -4.21 -20.10
CA ASP A 97 -9.78 -5.67 -20.07
C ASP A 97 -11.17 -6.08 -19.55
N LEU A 98 -12.22 -5.30 -19.88
CA LEU A 98 -13.59 -5.58 -19.47
C LEU A 98 -14.13 -6.79 -20.23
N ALA A 99 -14.44 -7.85 -19.51
CA ALA A 99 -14.95 -9.09 -20.06
C ALA A 99 -15.93 -9.79 -19.12
N CYS A 100 -17.02 -10.28 -19.65
CA CYS A 100 -17.87 -11.25 -18.96
C CYS A 100 -17.45 -12.66 -19.37
N THR A 101 -17.01 -13.46 -18.39
CA THR A 101 -16.48 -14.81 -18.66
C THR A 101 -17.55 -15.88 -18.66
N SER A 102 -18.73 -15.58 -18.13
CA SER A 102 -19.82 -16.53 -17.93
C SER A 102 -20.97 -16.42 -18.95
N HIS A 103 -21.21 -15.21 -19.47
CA HIS A 103 -22.35 -14.92 -20.36
C HIS A 103 -21.92 -14.07 -21.55
N LYS A 104 -22.69 -14.16 -22.63
CA LYS A 104 -22.57 -13.21 -23.75
C LYS A 104 -23.17 -11.88 -23.36
N VAL A 105 -22.44 -10.80 -23.61
CA VAL A 105 -22.84 -9.46 -23.20
C VAL A 105 -22.64 -8.45 -24.33
N LYS A 106 -23.46 -7.41 -24.31
CA LYS A 106 -23.29 -6.19 -25.12
C LYS A 106 -22.69 -5.13 -24.21
N THR A 107 -21.53 -4.60 -24.60
CA THR A 107 -20.82 -3.56 -23.84
C THR A 107 -20.83 -2.25 -24.62
N SER A 108 -21.16 -1.16 -23.96
CA SER A 108 -21.03 0.20 -24.49
C SER A 108 -20.26 1.07 -23.50
N TYR A 109 -19.50 2.03 -24.03
CA TYR A 109 -18.69 2.94 -23.23
C TYR A 109 -19.20 4.37 -23.37
N ASP A 110 -19.24 5.08 -22.25
CA ASP A 110 -19.47 6.52 -22.18
C ASP A 110 -18.20 7.17 -21.63
N GLY A 111 -17.24 7.37 -22.55
CA GLY A 111 -15.87 7.76 -22.20
C GLY A 111 -15.01 6.59 -21.65
N PRO A 112 -13.77 6.88 -21.26
CA PRO A 112 -12.80 5.85 -20.87
C PRO A 112 -13.08 5.20 -19.50
N ALA A 113 -13.82 5.89 -18.63
CA ALA A 113 -14.02 5.50 -17.22
C ALA A 113 -15.44 5.00 -16.93
N THR A 114 -16.31 4.97 -17.91
CA THR A 114 -17.71 4.53 -17.74
C THR A 114 -18.05 3.49 -18.78
N ALA A 115 -18.62 2.37 -18.32
CA ALA A 115 -19.12 1.31 -19.19
C ALA A 115 -20.50 0.83 -18.74
N MET A 116 -21.33 0.42 -19.70
CA MET A 116 -22.58 -0.27 -19.48
C MET A 116 -22.48 -1.66 -20.10
N VAL A 117 -22.69 -2.68 -19.30
CA VAL A 117 -22.70 -4.08 -19.72
C VAL A 117 -24.10 -4.63 -19.53
N ARG A 118 -24.69 -5.20 -20.60
CA ARG A 118 -26.01 -5.84 -20.57
C ARG A 118 -25.91 -7.24 -21.14
N LEU A 119 -26.77 -8.13 -20.71
CA LEU A 119 -26.88 -9.45 -21.35
C LEU A 119 -27.23 -9.32 -22.84
N ASP A 120 -26.71 -10.23 -23.64
CA ASP A 120 -27.16 -10.43 -25.01
C ASP A 120 -28.59 -11.03 -25.00
N ASP A 121 -29.38 -10.71 -26.00
CA ASP A 121 -30.79 -11.14 -26.08
C ASP A 121 -30.94 -12.69 -26.06
N GLY A 122 -29.91 -13.40 -26.50
CA GLY A 122 -29.85 -14.86 -26.44
C GLY A 122 -29.63 -15.46 -25.05
N GLU A 123 -29.33 -14.64 -24.04
CA GLU A 123 -29.03 -15.08 -22.67
C GLU A 123 -30.22 -14.91 -21.68
N ALA A 124 -31.44 -14.71 -22.19
CA ALA A 124 -32.63 -14.53 -21.34
C ALA A 124 -32.92 -15.70 -20.38
N SER A 125 -32.37 -16.89 -20.67
CA SER A 125 -32.39 -18.07 -19.79
C SER A 125 -31.03 -18.32 -19.08
N GLY A 126 -30.16 -17.33 -19.02
CA GLY A 126 -28.78 -17.44 -18.49
C GLY A 126 -28.66 -17.56 -16.97
N GLY A 127 -29.78 -17.56 -16.23
CA GLY A 127 -29.76 -17.70 -14.77
C GLY A 127 -29.37 -19.08 -14.22
N ASN A 128 -28.88 -19.97 -15.07
CA ASN A 128 -28.43 -21.34 -14.73
C ASN A 128 -26.93 -21.41 -14.38
N ARG A 129 -26.23 -20.29 -14.34
CA ARG A 129 -24.81 -20.17 -13.98
C ARG A 129 -24.52 -18.78 -13.43
N ASP A 130 -23.56 -18.67 -12.53
CA ASP A 130 -23.18 -17.40 -11.91
C ASP A 130 -22.71 -16.39 -12.97
N TYR A 131 -23.12 -15.13 -12.81
CA TYR A 131 -22.68 -14.06 -13.69
C TYR A 131 -21.33 -13.51 -13.17
N ILE A 132 -20.29 -13.56 -14.02
CA ILE A 132 -18.92 -13.17 -13.66
C ILE A 132 -18.43 -12.13 -14.64
N LEU A 133 -18.21 -10.90 -14.12
CA LEU A 133 -17.67 -9.77 -14.86
C LEU A 133 -16.32 -9.38 -14.30
N ARG A 134 -15.31 -9.29 -15.16
CA ARG A 134 -13.95 -8.92 -14.80
C ARG A 134 -13.51 -7.68 -15.53
N TYR A 135 -12.77 -6.82 -14.84
CA TYR A 135 -12.18 -5.62 -15.45
C TYR A 135 -10.96 -5.17 -14.67
N ARG A 136 -10.17 -4.31 -15.29
CA ARG A 136 -9.06 -3.60 -14.66
C ARG A 136 -9.28 -2.11 -14.75
N LEU A 137 -8.66 -1.36 -13.82
CA LEU A 137 -8.64 0.09 -13.85
C LEU A 137 -7.21 0.56 -14.11
N GLY A 138 -7.07 1.76 -14.71
CA GLY A 138 -5.78 2.37 -14.89
C GLY A 138 -5.02 1.89 -16.12
N GLY A 139 -3.69 2.08 -16.11
CA GLY A 139 -2.81 1.81 -17.24
C GLY A 139 -1.37 1.53 -16.79
N GLU A 140 -0.40 1.79 -17.68
CA GLU A 140 1.03 1.56 -17.41
C GLU A 140 1.69 2.59 -16.49
N ARG A 141 1.06 3.74 -16.28
CA ARG A 141 1.54 4.83 -15.43
C ARG A 141 0.71 4.90 -14.15
N ILE A 142 1.21 5.62 -13.14
CA ILE A 142 0.41 6.00 -11.97
C ILE A 142 -0.82 6.74 -12.47
N GLN A 143 -1.99 6.26 -12.09
CA GLN A 143 -3.26 6.91 -12.41
C GLN A 143 -4.04 7.14 -11.14
N SER A 144 -4.78 8.24 -11.13
CA SER A 144 -5.69 8.57 -10.06
C SER A 144 -7.08 8.84 -10.63
N GLY A 145 -8.09 8.50 -9.87
CA GLY A 145 -9.49 8.80 -10.16
C GLY A 145 -10.15 9.41 -8.95
N LEU A 146 -10.98 10.39 -9.17
CA LEU A 146 -11.79 11.03 -8.14
C LEU A 146 -13.26 10.87 -8.50
N LEU A 147 -14.01 10.27 -7.60
CA LEU A 147 -15.47 10.23 -7.66
C LEU A 147 -16.03 11.13 -6.58
N LEU A 148 -16.97 11.97 -6.95
CA LEU A 148 -17.68 12.87 -6.06
C LEU A 148 -19.14 12.47 -5.98
N PHE A 149 -19.69 12.49 -4.79
CA PHE A 149 -21.10 12.26 -4.54
C PHE A 149 -21.65 13.37 -3.65
N GLU A 150 -22.69 14.04 -4.11
CA GLU A 150 -23.40 15.06 -3.37
C GLU A 150 -24.69 14.46 -2.81
N GLY A 151 -24.69 14.18 -1.51
CA GLY A 151 -25.87 13.77 -0.77
C GLY A 151 -26.64 14.99 -0.25
N GLU A 152 -27.81 14.77 0.32
CA GLU A 152 -28.67 15.85 0.82
C GLU A 152 -28.06 16.62 1.99
N LYS A 153 -27.29 15.96 2.85
CA LYS A 153 -26.68 16.54 4.06
C LYS A 153 -25.16 16.61 4.01
N GLU A 154 -24.53 15.71 3.27
CA GLU A 154 -23.09 15.54 3.25
C GLU A 154 -22.61 15.30 1.82
N LYS A 155 -21.36 15.70 1.55
CA LYS A 155 -20.68 15.44 0.29
C LYS A 155 -19.59 14.43 0.53
N PHE A 156 -19.48 13.45 -0.35
CA PHE A 156 -18.51 12.37 -0.24
C PHE A 156 -17.57 12.39 -1.43
N PHE A 157 -16.35 11.95 -1.22
CA PHE A 157 -15.42 11.70 -2.30
C PHE A 157 -14.75 10.34 -2.12
N LEU A 158 -14.41 9.72 -3.23
CA LEU A 158 -13.57 8.54 -3.27
C LEU A 158 -12.36 8.84 -4.17
N LEU A 159 -11.17 8.89 -3.56
CA LEU A 159 -9.91 8.99 -4.29
C LEU A 159 -9.35 7.59 -4.48
N MET A 160 -9.15 7.20 -5.72
CA MET A 160 -8.50 5.95 -6.11
C MET A 160 -7.14 6.25 -6.72
N MET A 161 -6.12 5.49 -6.36
CA MET A 161 -4.79 5.57 -6.95
C MET A 161 -4.32 4.16 -7.31
N GLU A 162 -3.95 3.98 -8.55
CA GLU A 162 -3.42 2.71 -9.07
C GLU A 162 -1.91 2.88 -9.34
N PRO A 163 -1.03 2.18 -8.60
CA PRO A 163 0.40 2.19 -8.89
C PRO A 163 0.68 1.39 -10.17
N PRO A 164 1.76 1.69 -10.91
CA PRO A 164 2.13 0.94 -12.09
C PRO A 164 2.55 -0.49 -11.71
N LYS A 165 2.36 -1.44 -12.62
CA LYS A 165 2.76 -2.85 -12.41
C LYS A 165 4.26 -2.99 -12.11
N ARG A 166 5.08 -2.15 -12.72
CA ARG A 166 6.51 -2.01 -12.44
C ARG A 166 6.87 -0.53 -12.45
N VAL A 167 7.56 -0.10 -11.44
CA VAL A 167 8.14 1.25 -11.42
C VAL A 167 9.33 1.22 -12.35
N LYS A 168 9.30 2.02 -13.42
CA LYS A 168 10.46 2.22 -14.29
C LYS A 168 11.43 3.16 -13.60
N THR A 169 12.71 2.80 -13.58
CA THR A 169 13.77 3.59 -12.92
C THR A 169 13.81 5.05 -13.37
N GLU A 170 13.51 5.31 -14.64
CA GLU A 170 13.40 6.65 -15.22
C GLU A 170 12.26 7.52 -14.65
N ASN A 171 11.23 6.89 -14.07
CA ASN A 171 10.09 7.58 -13.45
C ASN A 171 10.28 7.79 -11.94
N ILE A 172 11.38 7.33 -11.37
CA ILE A 172 11.68 7.56 -9.96
C ILE A 172 12.40 8.90 -9.84
N PRO A 173 11.82 9.91 -9.16
CA PRO A 173 12.51 11.17 -8.92
C PRO A 173 13.86 10.96 -8.26
N GLY A 174 14.83 11.82 -8.56
CA GLY A 174 16.09 11.83 -7.83
C GLY A 174 15.84 12.11 -6.34
N ARG A 175 16.65 11.50 -5.49
CA ARG A 175 16.60 11.70 -4.04
C ARG A 175 17.86 12.40 -3.57
N GLU A 176 17.72 13.15 -2.48
CA GLU A 176 18.83 13.76 -1.79
C GLU A 176 19.06 13.04 -0.47
N TYR A 177 20.28 12.56 -0.26
CA TYR A 177 20.66 11.84 0.96
C TYR A 177 21.65 12.63 1.79
N ILE A 178 21.38 12.81 3.08
CA ILE A 178 22.32 13.39 4.04
C ILE A 178 22.74 12.27 5.00
N PHE A 179 23.97 11.82 4.89
CA PHE A 179 24.54 10.82 5.77
C PHE A 179 25.25 11.50 6.97
N ILE A 180 24.76 11.24 8.17
CA ILE A 180 25.31 11.74 9.44
C ILE A 180 26.01 10.56 10.12
N VAL A 181 27.28 10.65 10.31
CA VAL A 181 28.13 9.54 10.77
C VAL A 181 28.83 9.90 12.06
N ASP A 182 28.54 9.15 13.09
CA ASP A 182 29.24 9.21 14.36
C ASP A 182 30.62 8.58 14.22
N VAL A 183 31.66 9.37 14.50
CA VAL A 183 33.05 8.93 14.53
C VAL A 183 33.69 9.20 15.88
N SER A 184 32.88 9.25 16.95
CA SER A 184 33.29 9.48 18.33
C SER A 184 34.07 8.29 18.92
N GLY A 185 34.55 8.47 20.16
CA GLY A 185 35.33 7.46 20.85
C GLY A 185 34.58 6.16 21.14
N SER A 186 33.27 6.22 21.43
CA SER A 186 32.41 5.07 21.67
C SER A 186 32.22 4.20 20.41
N MET A 187 32.32 4.80 19.24
CA MET A 187 32.27 4.09 17.97
C MET A 187 33.54 3.30 17.63
N HIS A 188 34.62 3.44 18.42
CA HIS A 188 35.89 2.77 18.11
C HIS A 188 35.75 1.24 18.00
N GLY A 189 36.38 0.65 16.98
CA GLY A 189 36.33 -0.78 16.72
C GLY A 189 35.14 -1.23 15.91
N PHE A 190 34.45 -2.25 16.39
CA PHE A 190 33.30 -2.88 15.69
C PHE A 190 32.22 -1.90 15.20
N PRO A 191 31.69 -0.95 16.03
CA PRO A 191 30.63 -0.09 15.57
C PRO A 191 31.03 0.77 14.36
N LEU A 192 32.25 1.34 14.38
CA LEU A 192 32.74 2.16 13.29
C LEU A 192 33.00 1.35 12.02
N GLU A 193 33.55 0.13 12.14
CA GLU A 193 33.80 -0.71 10.97
C GLU A 193 32.50 -1.16 10.28
N ILE A 194 31.46 -1.45 11.06
CA ILE A 194 30.13 -1.75 10.49
C ILE A 194 29.52 -0.50 9.86
N SER A 195 29.61 0.66 10.51
CA SER A 195 29.15 1.94 9.94
C SER A 195 29.82 2.23 8.60
N LYS A 196 31.14 2.04 8.51
CA LYS A 196 31.89 2.21 7.25
C LYS A 196 31.39 1.26 6.15
N LYS A 197 31.19 -0.03 6.50
CA LYS A 197 30.67 -1.02 5.55
C LYS A 197 29.26 -0.66 5.06
N LEU A 198 28.36 -0.40 5.99
CA LEU A 198 26.97 -0.01 5.70
C LEU A 198 26.92 1.24 4.80
N LEU A 199 27.65 2.29 5.17
CA LEU A 199 27.65 3.54 4.40
C LEU A 199 28.33 3.40 3.04
N LYS A 200 29.36 2.57 2.94
CA LYS A 200 29.96 2.23 1.65
C LYS A 200 28.95 1.56 0.72
N ASP A 201 28.16 0.63 1.25
CA ASP A 201 27.14 -0.06 0.48
C ASP A 201 25.98 0.88 0.11
N LEU A 202 25.48 1.69 1.06
CA LEU A 202 24.42 2.67 0.80
C LEU A 202 24.83 3.72 -0.22
N ILE A 203 26.00 4.35 -0.04
CA ILE A 203 26.52 5.40 -0.94
C ILE A 203 26.89 4.80 -2.30
N GLY A 204 27.47 3.59 -2.32
CA GLY A 204 27.85 2.90 -3.55
C GLY A 204 26.67 2.48 -4.43
N ASN A 205 25.49 2.36 -3.86
CA ASN A 205 24.26 2.02 -4.58
C ASN A 205 23.39 3.24 -4.93
N LEU A 206 23.84 4.46 -4.69
CA LEU A 206 23.16 5.67 -5.13
C LEU A 206 23.04 5.72 -6.65
N ARG A 207 21.92 6.19 -7.13
CA ARG A 207 21.67 6.32 -8.57
C ARG A 207 22.35 7.60 -9.11
N PRO A 208 22.75 7.63 -10.37
CA PRO A 208 23.32 8.83 -11.00
C PRO A 208 22.37 10.06 -10.91
N THR A 209 21.07 9.83 -10.73
CA THR A 209 20.06 10.88 -10.56
C THR A 209 19.95 11.39 -9.12
N ASP A 210 20.60 10.75 -8.16
CA ASP A 210 20.57 11.14 -6.76
C ASP A 210 21.65 12.18 -6.42
N ARG A 211 21.42 12.89 -5.33
CA ARG A 211 22.41 13.79 -4.72
C ARG A 211 22.67 13.35 -3.29
N PHE A 212 23.83 13.67 -2.75
CA PHE A 212 24.13 13.30 -1.38
C PHE A 212 25.18 14.23 -0.74
N ASN A 213 25.23 14.19 0.59
CA ASN A 213 26.29 14.78 1.40
C ASN A 213 26.63 13.87 2.58
N VAL A 214 27.82 14.03 3.12
CA VAL A 214 28.29 13.32 4.31
C VAL A 214 28.69 14.32 5.37
N LEU A 215 28.15 14.16 6.57
CA LEU A 215 28.53 14.87 7.76
C LEU A 215 29.13 13.88 8.75
N LEU A 216 30.36 14.10 9.14
CA LEU A 216 31.04 13.36 10.20
C LEU A 216 30.98 14.16 11.49
N PHE A 217 30.71 13.51 12.62
CA PHE A 217 30.74 14.18 13.92
C PHE A 217 31.38 13.36 15.04
N SER A 218 31.97 14.07 15.99
CA SER A 218 32.50 13.59 17.26
C SER A 218 32.43 14.72 18.30
N GLY A 219 33.51 15.21 18.84
CA GLY A 219 33.60 16.47 19.61
C GLY A 219 33.46 17.75 18.77
N GLY A 220 33.13 17.61 17.52
CA GLY A 220 32.82 18.63 16.54
C GLY A 220 32.25 17.98 15.27
N SER A 221 31.92 18.79 14.26
CA SER A 221 31.38 18.24 13.01
C SER A 221 32.06 18.82 11.77
N SER A 222 32.14 18.02 10.72
CA SER A 222 32.62 18.40 9.40
C SER A 222 31.68 17.91 8.32
N VAL A 223 31.45 18.68 7.28
CA VAL A 223 30.69 18.27 6.10
C VAL A 223 31.62 18.08 4.93
N MET A 224 31.28 17.13 4.06
CA MET A 224 32.03 16.85 2.83
C MET A 224 31.95 18.02 1.85
N SER A 225 30.78 18.67 1.77
CA SER A 225 30.53 19.82 0.91
C SER A 225 29.51 20.77 1.55
N GLY A 226 29.54 22.06 1.16
CA GLY A 226 28.55 23.05 1.58
C GLY A 226 27.14 22.78 1.04
N GLU A 227 27.00 21.99 0.01
CA GLU A 227 25.73 21.55 -0.59
C GLU A 227 25.82 20.08 -0.98
N SER A 228 24.68 19.46 -1.25
CA SER A 228 24.64 18.06 -1.70
C SER A 228 25.21 17.91 -3.11
N LEU A 229 26.13 16.98 -3.27
CA LEU A 229 26.80 16.69 -4.53
C LEU A 229 26.03 15.65 -5.37
N PRO A 230 26.10 15.69 -6.71
CA PRO A 230 25.61 14.60 -7.54
C PRO A 230 26.29 13.27 -7.21
N ALA A 231 25.57 12.17 -7.30
CA ALA A 231 26.08 10.83 -7.03
C ALA A 231 26.93 10.31 -8.23
N THR A 232 27.97 11.04 -8.58
CA THR A 232 28.95 10.60 -9.58
C THR A 232 29.94 9.59 -8.98
N PRO A 233 30.57 8.73 -9.80
CA PRO A 233 31.59 7.81 -9.32
C PRO A 233 32.71 8.49 -8.52
N GLU A 234 33.14 9.68 -8.94
CA GLU A 234 34.19 10.46 -8.28
C GLU A 234 33.75 10.92 -6.88
N ASN A 235 32.55 11.51 -6.77
CA ASN A 235 31.99 11.99 -5.50
C ASN A 235 31.72 10.82 -4.53
N ILE A 236 31.22 9.70 -5.06
CA ILE A 236 31.02 8.45 -4.28
C ILE A 236 32.36 7.96 -3.74
N GLN A 237 33.41 7.87 -4.56
CA GLN A 237 34.73 7.45 -4.11
C GLN A 237 35.33 8.40 -3.07
N GLN A 238 35.13 9.72 -3.25
CA GLN A 238 35.58 10.71 -2.27
C GLN A 238 34.88 10.51 -0.92
N ALA A 239 33.57 10.26 -0.90
CA ALA A 239 32.83 10.01 0.33
C ALA A 239 33.28 8.72 1.03
N ILE A 240 33.43 7.63 0.27
CA ILE A 240 33.91 6.34 0.79
C ILE A 240 35.31 6.48 1.37
N HIS A 241 36.19 7.24 0.71
CA HIS A 241 37.53 7.52 1.23
C HIS A 241 37.50 8.36 2.51
N LEU A 242 36.66 9.42 2.53
CA LEU A 242 36.46 10.28 3.71
C LEU A 242 36.04 9.47 4.93
N ILE A 243 35.03 8.60 4.78
CA ILE A 243 34.52 7.74 5.85
C ILE A 243 35.57 6.67 6.23
N GLY A 244 36.20 6.06 5.24
CA GLY A 244 37.20 4.98 5.43
C GLY A 244 38.39 5.39 6.28
N ARG A 245 38.80 6.64 6.23
CA ARG A 245 39.96 7.18 7.01
C ARG A 245 39.66 7.42 8.49
N GLN A 246 38.39 7.38 8.91
CA GLN A 246 38.04 7.62 10.30
C GLN A 246 38.53 6.51 11.23
N ARG A 247 39.03 6.85 12.40
CA ARG A 247 39.56 5.90 13.38
C ARG A 247 38.76 5.80 14.67
N GLY A 248 37.78 6.71 14.82
CA GLY A 248 37.00 6.86 16.06
C GLY A 248 37.79 7.59 17.13
N GLY A 249 37.19 8.60 17.75
CA GLY A 249 37.79 9.37 18.82
C GLY A 249 37.09 10.68 19.10
N GLY A 250 37.36 11.26 20.27
CA GLY A 250 36.73 12.49 20.73
C GLY A 250 35.40 12.26 21.44
N GLY A 251 34.70 13.35 21.76
CA GLY A 251 33.37 13.35 22.36
C GLY A 251 32.26 13.05 21.32
N THR A 252 31.00 13.21 21.73
CA THR A 252 29.82 12.96 20.90
C THR A 252 28.86 14.16 20.95
N GLU A 253 29.06 15.12 20.07
CA GLU A 253 28.28 16.35 19.96
C GLU A 253 27.13 16.17 18.94
N LEU A 254 26.11 15.40 19.33
CA LEU A 254 25.00 15.01 18.46
C LEU A 254 24.13 16.21 18.04
N LEU A 255 23.72 17.05 18.98
CA LEU A 255 22.81 18.18 18.70
C LEU A 255 23.39 19.16 17.68
N PRO A 256 24.64 19.66 17.83
CA PRO A 256 25.26 20.53 16.82
C PRO A 256 25.40 19.86 15.46
N ALA A 257 25.65 18.54 15.43
CA ALA A 257 25.73 17.77 14.18
C ALA A 257 24.38 17.67 13.48
N LEU A 258 23.31 17.33 14.20
CA LEU A 258 21.93 17.30 13.69
C LEU A 258 21.50 18.67 13.19
N GLU A 259 21.71 19.72 13.98
CA GLU A 259 21.38 21.10 13.60
C GLU A 259 22.08 21.50 12.30
N ARG A 260 23.37 21.20 12.17
CA ARG A 260 24.13 21.48 10.97
C ARG A 260 23.63 20.70 9.75
N ALA A 261 23.34 19.43 9.92
CA ALA A 261 22.84 18.57 8.84
C ALA A 261 21.46 19.00 8.34
N LEU A 262 20.54 19.33 9.25
CA LEU A 262 19.18 19.77 8.94
C LEU A 262 19.16 21.17 8.29
N LYS A 263 20.16 22.01 8.57
CA LYS A 263 20.33 23.34 7.96
C LYS A 263 21.04 23.32 6.61
N LEU A 264 21.54 22.18 6.12
CA LEU A 264 22.13 22.09 4.80
C LEU A 264 21.11 22.53 3.74
N PRO A 265 21.53 23.32 2.72
CA PRO A 265 20.64 23.73 1.64
C PRO A 265 19.96 22.50 1.01
N GLY A 266 18.64 22.58 0.79
CA GLY A 266 17.88 21.56 0.09
C GLY A 266 18.09 21.64 -1.41
N SER A 267 18.13 20.51 -2.08
CA SER A 267 18.09 20.46 -3.53
C SER A 267 16.63 20.58 -4.02
N GLU A 268 16.36 21.58 -4.87
CA GLU A 268 15.04 21.77 -5.45
C GLU A 268 14.59 20.52 -6.22
N ASN A 269 13.34 20.14 -6.08
CA ASN A 269 12.72 18.96 -6.73
C ASN A 269 13.25 17.59 -6.28
N PHE A 270 14.01 17.53 -5.18
CA PHE A 270 14.46 16.28 -4.58
C PHE A 270 13.72 15.99 -3.26
N SER A 271 13.35 14.74 -3.06
CA SER A 271 12.89 14.27 -1.75
C SER A 271 14.12 13.99 -0.89
N ARG A 272 14.23 14.65 0.27
CA ARG A 272 15.38 14.50 1.18
C ARG A 272 15.19 13.32 2.12
N THR A 273 16.25 12.54 2.27
CA THR A 273 16.36 11.47 3.26
C THR A 273 17.61 11.70 4.09
N VAL A 274 17.44 11.71 5.40
CA VAL A 274 18.55 11.80 6.36
C VAL A 274 18.81 10.39 6.89
N VAL A 275 20.07 9.98 6.89
CA VAL A 275 20.53 8.70 7.43
C VAL A 275 21.55 8.97 8.51
N ILE A 276 21.24 8.59 9.75
CA ILE A 276 22.19 8.73 10.86
C ILE A 276 22.69 7.36 11.33
N ALA A 277 24.01 7.23 11.52
CA ALA A 277 24.67 6.05 12.09
C ALA A 277 25.43 6.46 13.35
N THR A 278 25.03 5.93 14.51
CA THR A 278 25.59 6.23 15.85
C THR A 278 25.31 5.08 16.80
N ASP A 279 26.03 4.96 17.92
CA ASP A 279 25.65 4.10 19.03
C ASP A 279 24.62 4.77 19.98
N GLY A 280 24.38 6.08 19.79
CA GLY A 280 23.43 6.86 20.57
C GLY A 280 23.85 7.12 22.01
N TYR A 281 25.14 7.06 22.31
CA TYR A 281 25.64 7.22 23.69
C TYR A 281 25.71 8.70 24.10
N VAL A 282 24.53 9.33 24.21
CA VAL A 282 24.33 10.72 24.53
C VAL A 282 23.17 10.87 25.53
N ARG A 283 23.08 12.08 26.21
CA ARG A 283 22.02 12.39 27.16
C ARG A 283 21.19 13.61 26.71
N VAL A 284 20.82 13.64 25.45
CA VAL A 284 20.16 14.79 24.82
C VAL A 284 18.96 14.31 23.96
N GLU A 285 18.27 13.28 24.46
CA GLU A 285 17.23 12.60 23.70
C GLU A 285 16.10 13.55 23.30
N GLU A 286 15.50 14.23 24.28
CA GLU A 286 14.33 15.10 24.01
C GLU A 286 14.71 16.30 23.12
N GLU A 287 15.88 16.89 23.37
CA GLU A 287 16.40 18.01 22.57
C GLU A 287 16.64 17.55 21.11
N ALA A 288 17.13 16.33 20.90
CA ALA A 288 17.32 15.76 19.56
C ALA A 288 15.96 15.54 18.86
N PHE A 289 14.96 15.03 19.59
CA PHE A 289 13.62 14.81 19.04
C PHE A 289 12.95 16.14 18.66
N ASP A 290 13.05 17.16 19.50
CA ASP A 290 12.50 18.47 19.22
C ASP A 290 13.22 19.16 18.06
N LEU A 291 14.54 19.04 17.98
CA LEU A 291 15.33 19.57 16.89
C LEU A 291 14.92 18.94 15.55
N ILE A 292 14.78 17.63 15.50
CA ILE A 292 14.33 16.90 14.30
C ILE A 292 12.91 17.33 13.94
N ARG A 293 11.97 17.27 14.88
CA ARG A 293 10.56 17.62 14.66
C ARG A 293 10.38 19.01 14.06
N ASN A 294 11.16 19.97 14.54
CA ASN A 294 11.03 21.37 14.15
C ASN A 294 11.79 21.74 12.87
N ASN A 295 12.76 20.92 12.44
CA ASN A 295 13.65 21.28 11.32
C ASN A 295 13.66 20.27 10.17
N LEU A 296 13.01 19.10 10.30
CA LEU A 296 13.05 18.05 9.27
C LEU A 296 12.34 18.47 7.98
N GLN A 297 11.35 19.36 8.05
CA GLN A 297 10.55 19.80 6.92
C GLN A 297 9.92 18.63 6.15
N ASN A 298 10.22 18.49 4.86
CA ASN A 298 9.72 17.43 3.99
C ASN A 298 10.72 16.26 3.82
N ALA A 299 11.56 16.01 4.82
CA ALA A 299 12.52 14.93 4.81
C ALA A 299 12.04 13.75 5.67
N ASN A 300 12.69 12.59 5.48
CA ASN A 300 12.56 11.43 6.36
C ASN A 300 13.91 11.17 7.03
N MET A 301 13.93 10.62 8.24
CA MET A 301 15.15 10.26 8.94
C MET A 301 15.17 8.76 9.30
N PHE A 302 16.17 8.05 8.79
CA PHE A 302 16.46 6.68 9.16
C PHE A 302 17.62 6.65 10.14
N ALA A 303 17.45 5.93 11.25
CA ALA A 303 18.45 5.91 12.31
C ALA A 303 19.02 4.50 12.50
N PHE A 304 20.33 4.36 12.32
CA PHE A 304 21.08 3.12 12.51
C PHE A 304 21.81 3.20 13.86
N GLY A 305 21.37 2.37 14.81
CA GLY A 305 22.02 2.17 16.09
C GLY A 305 23.02 1.02 15.97
N ILE A 306 24.31 1.32 16.04
CA ILE A 306 25.36 0.34 15.77
C ILE A 306 26.29 0.20 16.99
N GLY A 307 26.35 -1.00 17.58
CA GLY A 307 27.22 -1.27 18.71
C GLY A 307 26.68 -2.33 19.64
N SER A 308 27.52 -2.86 20.52
CA SER A 308 27.10 -3.88 21.51
C SER A 308 26.19 -3.30 22.63
N SER A 309 26.17 -1.96 22.80
CA SER A 309 25.39 -1.24 23.82
C SER A 309 24.75 0.01 23.20
N VAL A 310 23.77 -0.20 22.33
CA VAL A 310 23.05 0.88 21.63
C VAL A 310 22.00 1.47 22.55
N ASN A 311 21.93 2.81 22.63
CA ASN A 311 20.79 3.50 23.22
C ASN A 311 19.59 3.44 22.27
N ARG A 312 18.79 2.36 22.39
CA ARG A 312 17.62 2.13 21.56
C ARG A 312 16.60 3.25 21.62
N HIS A 313 16.42 3.86 22.81
CA HIS A 313 15.45 4.93 23.01
C HIS A 313 15.69 6.12 22.06
N ILE A 314 16.94 6.58 21.98
CA ILE A 314 17.26 7.70 21.09
C ILE A 314 17.18 7.30 19.61
N ILE A 315 17.64 6.09 19.24
CA ILE A 315 17.57 5.62 17.85
C ILE A 315 16.14 5.50 17.37
N GLU A 316 15.30 4.81 18.14
CA GLU A 316 13.87 4.62 17.84
C GLU A 316 13.11 5.97 17.88
N GLY A 317 13.46 6.84 18.84
CA GLY A 317 12.87 8.16 18.97
C GLY A 317 13.20 9.07 17.78
N MET A 318 14.46 9.17 17.36
CA MET A 318 14.88 9.97 16.19
C MET A 318 14.19 9.47 14.90
N ALA A 319 14.15 8.16 14.68
CA ALA A 319 13.47 7.58 13.52
C ALA A 319 11.97 7.89 13.55
N ARG A 320 11.31 7.73 14.70
CA ARG A 320 9.86 8.00 14.85
C ARG A 320 9.51 9.46 14.58
N VAL A 321 10.21 10.42 15.20
CA VAL A 321 9.94 11.85 14.97
C VAL A 321 10.38 12.29 13.57
N GLY A 322 11.33 11.55 12.98
CA GLY A 322 11.83 11.73 11.64
C GLY A 322 11.00 11.05 10.56
N MET A 323 9.84 10.44 10.88
CA MET A 323 8.97 9.74 9.95
C MET A 323 9.71 8.68 9.10
N GLY A 324 10.68 7.99 9.71
CA GLY A 324 11.47 6.91 9.13
C GLY A 324 11.49 5.69 10.04
N GLU A 325 12.47 4.81 9.85
CA GLU A 325 12.59 3.56 10.59
C GLU A 325 13.93 3.44 11.32
N PRO A 326 13.94 2.81 12.52
CA PRO A 326 15.15 2.50 13.26
C PRO A 326 15.71 1.14 12.83
N PHE A 327 17.03 1.04 12.76
CA PHE A 327 17.76 -0.21 12.54
C PHE A 327 18.78 -0.40 13.66
N ILE A 328 18.75 -1.56 14.32
CA ILE A 328 19.65 -1.84 15.44
C ILE A 328 20.57 -3.01 15.06
N ILE A 329 21.87 -2.73 15.02
CA ILE A 329 22.92 -3.69 14.64
C ILE A 329 23.82 -3.91 15.85
N THR A 330 23.64 -5.04 16.53
CA THR A 330 24.40 -5.36 17.76
C THR A 330 25.55 -6.34 17.51
N LYS A 331 25.56 -7.01 16.34
CA LYS A 331 26.58 -7.97 15.94
C LYS A 331 27.01 -7.77 14.49
N PRO A 332 28.26 -8.14 14.14
CA PRO A 332 28.78 -7.94 12.77
C PRO A 332 28.01 -8.65 11.67
N ASP A 333 27.43 -9.80 11.96
CA ASP A 333 26.71 -10.67 11.05
C ASP A 333 25.27 -10.23 10.79
N GLU A 334 24.72 -9.33 11.59
CA GLU A 334 23.39 -8.76 11.38
C GLU A 334 23.36 -7.65 10.29
N ALA A 335 24.50 -7.02 10.02
CA ALA A 335 24.61 -5.88 9.11
C ALA A 335 24.18 -6.15 7.65
N PRO A 336 24.36 -7.34 7.05
CA PRO A 336 23.94 -7.60 5.68
C PRO A 336 22.43 -7.83 5.49
N SER A 337 21.68 -8.03 6.57
CA SER A 337 20.26 -8.35 6.53
C SER A 337 19.33 -7.13 6.78
N GLN A 338 19.92 -5.97 7.05
CA GLN A 338 19.22 -4.71 7.38
C GLN A 338 19.23 -3.70 6.17
#